data_b1a51dee507fbbac6b545f9ae725b1fd
#
_entry.id   b1a51dee507fbbac6b545f9ae725b1fd
#
_cell.length_a   1.000
_cell.length_b   1.000
_cell.length_c   1.000
_cell.angle_alpha   90.00
_cell.angle_beta   90.00
_cell.angle_gamma   90.00
#
_symmetry.space_group_name_H-M   'P 1'
#
loop_
_entity.id
_entity.type
_entity.pdbx_description
1 polymer ?
#
loop_
_entity_poly.entity_id
_entity_poly.type
_entity_poly.pdbx_seq_one_letter_code
_entity_poly.pdbx_strand_id
1 'polypeptide(L)'
;MKTIQEQAKELWRKTFGDSTEYIDKFFNLYFKPNYFFHLEEDGKLLSMLFATHHKLKIDEKTLPIAYIGSVCTQENYRKKGLATLLMKKTEKELKTLGKKAIILIAAHEGLVPFYQKMGYSLCGIEGIKKISYKENLNIEEEFRIQTTCEFDFDFINQVQQKRNNCIIHNEETLKLYTITDYKIINLYHNSTLLAQCVAIVDWDTIEILDCFSLEEETAEILAKKVSLKYKKDVNLKYFPFTEKTPSTIEMIKPLEQGLGNEIYMSLNLDT
;
A
#
# COMPACT_ATOMS: atom_id res chain seq x y z
N MET A 1 -25.99 -21.36 -9.53
CA MET A 1 -25.33 -20.99 -8.26
C MET A 1 -24.24 -20.00 -8.62
N LYS A 2 -24.06 -18.90 -7.85
CA LYS A 2 -22.96 -17.95 -8.09
C LYS A 2 -21.62 -18.64 -7.81
N THR A 3 -20.61 -18.34 -8.63
CA THR A 3 -19.23 -18.78 -8.38
C THR A 3 -18.68 -18.16 -7.10
N ILE A 4 -17.63 -18.74 -6.52
CA ILE A 4 -16.91 -18.14 -5.36
C ILE A 4 -16.40 -16.76 -5.69
N GLN A 5 -15.91 -16.51 -6.91
CA GLN A 5 -15.47 -15.20 -7.35
C GLN A 5 -16.58 -14.15 -7.34
N GLU A 6 -17.76 -14.49 -7.85
CA GLU A 6 -18.92 -13.59 -7.83
C GLU A 6 -19.38 -13.28 -6.41
N GLN A 7 -19.41 -14.30 -5.54
CA GLN A 7 -19.73 -14.13 -4.13
C GLN A 7 -18.69 -13.26 -3.40
N ALA A 8 -17.40 -13.44 -3.73
CA ALA A 8 -16.32 -12.65 -3.16
C ALA A 8 -16.41 -11.17 -3.55
N LYS A 9 -16.68 -10.85 -4.82
CA LYS A 9 -16.91 -9.48 -5.29
C LYS A 9 -18.10 -8.83 -4.59
N GLU A 10 -19.19 -9.57 -4.38
CA GLU A 10 -20.36 -9.07 -3.65
C GLU A 10 -20.06 -8.81 -2.17
N LEU A 11 -19.32 -9.72 -1.52
CA LEU A 11 -18.92 -9.55 -0.13
C LEU A 11 -18.00 -8.35 0.03
N TRP A 12 -17.04 -8.18 -0.89
CA TRP A 12 -16.16 -7.01 -0.93
C TRP A 12 -16.97 -5.71 -1.00
N ARG A 13 -17.83 -5.57 -2.02
CA ARG A 13 -18.64 -4.36 -2.21
C ARG A 13 -19.49 -4.02 -1.00
N LYS A 14 -20.10 -5.03 -0.35
CA LYS A 14 -20.91 -4.83 0.86
C LYS A 14 -20.09 -4.40 2.07
N THR A 15 -18.81 -4.81 2.12
CA THR A 15 -17.96 -4.56 3.29
C THR A 15 -17.23 -3.24 3.18
N PHE A 16 -16.68 -2.92 2.01
CA PHE A 16 -15.78 -1.79 1.79
C PHE A 16 -16.41 -0.64 0.99
N GLY A 17 -17.46 -0.92 0.20
CA GLY A 17 -18.16 0.13 -0.55
C GLY A 17 -17.51 0.52 -1.87
N ASP A 18 -16.43 -0.16 -2.27
CA ASP A 18 -15.71 0.14 -3.49
C ASP A 18 -16.56 0.02 -4.76
N SER A 19 -16.17 0.75 -5.80
CA SER A 19 -16.84 0.70 -7.10
C SER A 19 -16.69 -0.67 -7.75
N THR A 20 -17.70 -1.06 -8.52
CA THR A 20 -17.65 -2.32 -9.28
C THR A 20 -16.44 -2.37 -10.21
N GLU A 21 -16.10 -1.24 -10.83
CA GLU A 21 -14.94 -1.13 -11.72
C GLU A 21 -13.61 -1.42 -11.01
N TYR A 22 -13.40 -0.82 -9.82
CA TYR A 22 -12.21 -1.09 -9.01
C TYR A 22 -12.14 -2.56 -8.61
N ILE A 23 -13.23 -3.11 -8.08
CA ILE A 23 -13.32 -4.52 -7.66
C ILE A 23 -12.97 -5.45 -8.83
N ASP A 24 -13.53 -5.20 -10.03
CA ASP A 24 -13.27 -6.03 -11.21
C ASP A 24 -11.79 -5.98 -11.62
N LYS A 25 -11.20 -4.79 -11.66
CA LYS A 25 -9.76 -4.61 -11.96
C LYS A 25 -8.88 -5.31 -10.92
N PHE A 26 -9.18 -5.16 -9.62
CA PHE A 26 -8.44 -5.80 -8.55
C PHE A 26 -8.53 -7.35 -8.65
N PHE A 27 -9.72 -7.89 -8.84
CA PHE A 27 -9.91 -9.33 -8.99
C PHE A 27 -9.20 -9.90 -10.22
N ASN A 28 -9.16 -9.16 -11.32
CA ASN A 28 -8.41 -9.59 -12.51
C ASN A 28 -6.90 -9.70 -12.24
N LEU A 29 -6.35 -8.90 -11.33
CA LEU A 29 -4.93 -8.97 -10.95
C LEU A 29 -4.66 -10.08 -9.92
N TYR A 30 -5.51 -10.21 -8.90
CA TYR A 30 -5.18 -10.92 -7.67
C TYR A 30 -6.08 -12.12 -7.35
N PHE A 31 -7.17 -12.37 -8.09
CA PHE A 31 -7.99 -13.56 -7.89
C PHE A 31 -7.32 -14.79 -8.52
N LYS A 32 -6.32 -15.30 -7.84
CA LYS A 32 -5.50 -16.44 -8.29
C LYS A 32 -5.03 -17.28 -7.10
N PRO A 33 -4.64 -18.56 -7.31
CA PRO A 33 -4.06 -19.38 -6.25
C PRO A 33 -2.92 -18.69 -5.52
N ASN A 34 -2.81 -18.92 -4.22
CA ASN A 34 -1.83 -18.36 -3.30
C ASN A 34 -1.97 -16.84 -3.03
N TYR A 35 -2.97 -16.17 -3.62
CA TYR A 35 -3.31 -14.78 -3.36
C TYR A 35 -4.70 -14.63 -2.74
N PHE A 36 -5.68 -15.41 -3.20
CA PHE A 36 -7.03 -15.41 -2.67
C PHE A 36 -7.25 -16.59 -1.75
N PHE A 37 -7.62 -16.33 -0.50
CA PHE A 37 -7.90 -17.32 0.53
C PHE A 37 -9.32 -17.17 1.05
N HIS A 38 -10.01 -18.27 1.29
CA HIS A 38 -11.39 -18.24 1.73
C HIS A 38 -11.79 -19.44 2.57
N LEU A 39 -12.92 -19.27 3.25
CA LEU A 39 -13.69 -20.35 3.86
C LEU A 39 -15.04 -20.43 3.16
N GLU A 40 -15.44 -21.64 2.83
CA GLU A 40 -16.74 -21.91 2.24
C GLU A 40 -17.41 -23.12 2.91
N GLU A 41 -18.73 -23.21 2.78
CA GLU A 41 -19.55 -24.33 3.20
C GLU A 41 -20.65 -24.51 2.16
N ASP A 42 -20.78 -25.72 1.60
CA ASP A 42 -21.75 -26.07 0.57
C ASP A 42 -21.79 -25.10 -0.62
N GLY A 43 -20.61 -24.67 -1.09
CA GLY A 43 -20.46 -23.70 -2.19
C GLY A 43 -20.82 -22.27 -1.84
N LYS A 44 -21.03 -21.96 -0.55
CA LYS A 44 -21.30 -20.63 -0.05
C LYS A 44 -20.05 -20.04 0.61
N LEU A 45 -19.61 -18.88 0.12
CA LEU A 45 -18.51 -18.14 0.71
C LEU A 45 -18.89 -17.62 2.09
N LEU A 46 -18.07 -17.92 3.10
CA LEU A 46 -18.27 -17.46 4.49
C LEU A 46 -17.34 -16.33 4.87
N SER A 47 -16.06 -16.44 4.51
CA SER A 47 -15.02 -15.44 4.82
C SER A 47 -13.96 -15.48 3.75
N MET A 48 -13.32 -14.34 3.49
CA MET A 48 -12.24 -14.22 2.53
C MET A 48 -11.18 -13.23 2.97
N LEU A 49 -10.00 -13.33 2.35
CA LEU A 49 -8.93 -12.33 2.38
C LEU A 49 -8.09 -12.46 1.11
N PHE A 50 -7.31 -11.42 0.84
CA PHE A 50 -6.22 -11.48 -0.12
C PHE A 50 -4.87 -11.44 0.59
N ALA A 51 -3.89 -12.18 0.07
CA ALA A 51 -2.51 -12.16 0.53
C ALA A 51 -1.60 -11.89 -0.68
N THR A 52 -1.28 -10.63 -0.94
CA THR A 52 -0.42 -10.26 -2.05
C THR A 52 1.05 -10.43 -1.68
N HIS A 53 1.88 -10.74 -2.68
CA HIS A 53 3.27 -11.11 -2.46
C HIS A 53 4.19 -9.91 -2.68
N HIS A 54 5.01 -9.60 -1.69
CA HIS A 54 5.91 -8.46 -1.68
C HIS A 54 7.30 -8.87 -1.23
N LYS A 55 8.22 -7.92 -1.29
CA LYS A 55 9.57 -8.01 -0.74
C LYS A 55 9.78 -6.90 0.26
N LEU A 56 10.43 -7.21 1.37
CA LEU A 56 10.84 -6.27 2.40
C LEU A 56 12.35 -6.19 2.40
N LYS A 57 12.89 -5.00 2.23
CA LYS A 57 14.33 -4.75 2.38
C LYS A 57 14.61 -4.33 3.82
N ILE A 58 15.51 -5.06 4.47
CA ILE A 58 16.05 -4.74 5.80
C ILE A 58 17.56 -4.87 5.71
N ASP A 59 18.28 -3.77 5.90
CA ASP A 59 19.71 -3.68 5.66
C ASP A 59 20.06 -4.18 4.26
N GLU A 60 21.02 -5.07 4.11
CA GLU A 60 21.43 -5.67 2.84
C GLU A 60 20.58 -6.88 2.43
N LYS A 61 19.53 -7.22 3.21
CA LYS A 61 18.71 -8.40 2.97
C LYS A 61 17.37 -8.03 2.36
N THR A 62 16.93 -8.83 1.41
CA THR A 62 15.58 -8.75 0.83
C THR A 62 14.81 -10.01 1.19
N LEU A 63 13.72 -9.85 1.90
CA LEU A 63 12.91 -10.94 2.46
C LEU A 63 11.57 -11.06 1.71
N PRO A 64 11.15 -12.27 1.31
CA PRO A 64 9.82 -12.49 0.76
C PRO A 64 8.78 -12.38 1.87
N ILE A 65 7.81 -11.50 1.70
CA ILE A 65 6.72 -11.28 2.65
C ILE A 65 5.36 -11.38 1.95
N ALA A 66 4.29 -11.39 2.73
CA ALA A 66 2.94 -11.24 2.22
C ALA A 66 2.26 -10.03 2.89
N TYR A 67 1.47 -9.30 2.12
CA TYR A 67 0.54 -8.31 2.63
C TYR A 67 -0.86 -8.92 2.66
N ILE A 68 -1.51 -8.92 3.82
CA ILE A 68 -2.89 -9.36 3.98
C ILE A 68 -3.81 -8.14 3.98
N GLY A 69 -4.74 -8.13 3.03
CA GLY A 69 -5.79 -7.13 2.90
C GLY A 69 -7.15 -7.73 2.66
N SER A 70 -8.17 -6.88 2.66
CA SER A 70 -9.56 -7.21 2.33
C SER A 70 -10.13 -8.36 3.14
N VAL A 71 -9.78 -8.43 4.42
CA VAL A 71 -10.27 -9.46 5.35
C VAL A 71 -11.74 -9.19 5.66
N CYS A 72 -12.63 -10.03 5.16
CA CYS A 72 -14.06 -9.87 5.44
C CYS A 72 -14.79 -11.19 5.63
N THR A 73 -15.88 -11.12 6.40
CA THR A 73 -16.75 -12.25 6.74
C THR A 73 -18.20 -11.86 6.51
N GLN A 74 -18.98 -12.76 5.92
CA GLN A 74 -20.42 -12.59 5.73
C GLN A 74 -21.09 -12.22 7.05
N GLU A 75 -21.99 -11.25 7.03
CA GLU A 75 -22.61 -10.66 8.21
C GLU A 75 -23.19 -11.69 9.20
N ASN A 76 -23.97 -12.65 8.68
CA ASN A 76 -24.59 -13.71 9.49
C ASN A 76 -23.60 -14.71 10.10
N TYR A 77 -22.33 -14.64 9.70
CA TYR A 77 -21.26 -15.52 10.16
C TYR A 77 -20.18 -14.79 10.97
N ARG A 78 -20.36 -13.47 11.21
CA ARG A 78 -19.46 -12.68 12.06
C ARG A 78 -19.51 -13.16 13.51
N LYS A 79 -18.47 -12.81 14.28
CA LYS A 79 -18.30 -13.17 15.70
C LYS A 79 -18.25 -14.69 15.99
N LYS A 80 -18.11 -15.53 14.97
CA LYS A 80 -17.95 -16.99 15.08
C LYS A 80 -16.49 -17.47 14.93
N GLY A 81 -15.52 -16.54 14.93
CA GLY A 81 -14.09 -16.86 14.83
C GLY A 81 -13.60 -17.18 13.41
N LEU A 82 -14.44 -17.03 12.35
CA LEU A 82 -14.07 -17.43 10.99
C LEU A 82 -12.89 -16.61 10.44
N ALA A 83 -12.85 -15.31 10.68
CA ALA A 83 -11.70 -14.48 10.27
C ALA A 83 -10.39 -14.98 10.91
N THR A 84 -10.41 -15.26 12.22
CA THR A 84 -9.25 -15.84 12.92
C THR A 84 -8.84 -17.19 12.37
N LEU A 85 -9.81 -18.07 12.06
CA LEU A 85 -9.54 -19.36 11.46
C LEU A 85 -8.91 -19.21 10.08
N LEU A 86 -9.45 -18.33 9.24
CA LEU A 86 -8.94 -18.07 7.90
C LEU A 86 -7.51 -17.52 7.96
N MET A 87 -7.27 -16.50 8.81
CA MET A 87 -5.94 -15.93 9.01
C MET A 87 -4.90 -16.99 9.40
N LYS A 88 -5.23 -17.88 10.36
CA LYS A 88 -4.34 -18.97 10.77
C LYS A 88 -4.05 -19.97 9.65
N LYS A 89 -5.07 -20.33 8.83
CA LYS A 89 -4.87 -21.19 7.66
C LYS A 89 -3.94 -20.53 6.64
N THR A 90 -4.23 -19.27 6.31
CA THR A 90 -3.41 -18.47 5.36
C THR A 90 -1.97 -18.34 5.86
N GLU A 91 -1.75 -18.07 7.16
CA GLU A 91 -0.42 -18.00 7.76
C GLU A 91 0.37 -19.30 7.55
N LYS A 92 -0.27 -20.45 7.77
CA LYS A 92 0.37 -21.77 7.56
C LYS A 92 0.79 -21.96 6.10
N GLU A 93 -0.07 -21.61 5.16
CA GLU A 93 0.24 -21.72 3.73
C GLU A 93 1.34 -20.74 3.31
N LEU A 94 1.30 -19.49 3.79
CA LEU A 94 2.34 -18.49 3.50
C LEU A 94 3.72 -18.93 4.03
N LYS A 95 3.77 -19.59 5.19
CA LYS A 95 5.01 -20.23 5.68
C LYS A 95 5.52 -21.29 4.72
N THR A 96 4.65 -22.15 4.21
CA THR A 96 5.01 -23.19 3.24
C THR A 96 5.51 -22.58 1.92
N LEU A 97 4.98 -21.40 1.53
CA LEU A 97 5.44 -20.62 0.38
C LEU A 97 6.74 -19.85 0.66
N GLY A 98 7.38 -20.05 1.82
CA GLY A 98 8.66 -19.44 2.18
C GLY A 98 8.58 -17.98 2.58
N LYS A 99 7.40 -17.45 2.90
CA LYS A 99 7.28 -16.07 3.39
C LYS A 99 7.89 -15.95 4.79
N LYS A 100 8.60 -14.85 5.03
CA LYS A 100 9.34 -14.57 6.28
C LYS A 100 8.55 -13.70 7.25
N ALA A 101 7.60 -12.93 6.74
CA ALA A 101 6.68 -12.13 7.54
C ALA A 101 5.34 -11.93 6.80
N ILE A 102 4.34 -11.55 7.58
CA ILE A 102 3.05 -11.05 7.10
C ILE A 102 2.91 -9.62 7.61
N ILE A 103 2.53 -8.72 6.73
CA ILE A 103 2.18 -7.36 7.07
C ILE A 103 0.71 -7.10 6.76
N LEU A 104 0.10 -6.15 7.44
CA LEU A 104 -1.23 -5.64 7.18
C LEU A 104 -1.38 -4.20 7.67
N ILE A 105 -2.39 -3.51 7.15
CA ILE A 105 -2.85 -2.23 7.65
C ILE A 105 -4.24 -2.47 8.25
N ALA A 106 -4.40 -2.16 9.55
CA ALA A 106 -5.72 -2.25 10.18
C ALA A 106 -6.60 -1.10 9.66
N ALA A 107 -7.83 -1.39 9.25
CA ALA A 107 -8.74 -0.38 8.70
C ALA A 107 -9.02 0.78 9.67
N HIS A 108 -8.86 0.56 10.97
CA HIS A 108 -8.88 1.58 12.03
C HIS A 108 -8.24 1.04 13.31
N GLU A 109 -7.85 1.92 14.20
CA GLU A 109 -7.17 1.56 15.47
C GLU A 109 -7.94 0.54 16.34
N GLY A 110 -9.26 0.55 16.29
CA GLY A 110 -10.10 -0.42 17.02
C GLY A 110 -9.89 -1.88 16.62
N LEU A 111 -9.29 -2.16 15.44
CA LEU A 111 -8.95 -3.52 15.01
C LEU A 111 -7.54 -3.95 15.45
N VAL A 112 -6.69 -3.04 15.88
CA VAL A 112 -5.33 -3.36 16.33
C VAL A 112 -5.31 -4.44 17.43
N PRO A 113 -6.15 -4.36 18.50
CA PRO A 113 -6.19 -5.41 19.53
C PRO A 113 -6.60 -6.80 18.99
N PHE A 114 -7.41 -6.85 17.93
CA PHE A 114 -7.79 -8.11 17.29
C PHE A 114 -6.57 -8.77 16.63
N TYR A 115 -5.78 -8.01 15.88
CA TYR A 115 -4.57 -8.53 15.24
C TYR A 115 -3.45 -8.81 16.25
N GLN A 116 -3.31 -8.00 17.30
CA GLN A 116 -2.35 -8.26 18.39
C GLN A 116 -2.59 -9.62 19.06
N LYS A 117 -3.85 -10.01 19.30
CA LYS A 117 -4.19 -11.35 19.83
C LYS A 117 -3.78 -12.50 18.90
N MET A 118 -3.53 -12.21 17.63
CA MET A 118 -3.02 -13.18 16.66
C MET A 118 -1.50 -13.10 16.48
N GLY A 119 -0.80 -12.29 17.27
CA GLY A 119 0.65 -12.17 17.28
C GLY A 119 1.22 -11.11 16.32
N TYR A 120 0.41 -10.18 15.84
CA TYR A 120 0.88 -9.01 15.10
C TYR A 120 1.35 -7.92 16.06
N SER A 121 2.35 -7.17 15.67
CA SER A 121 2.86 -5.99 16.39
C SER A 121 2.80 -4.77 15.48
N LEU A 122 2.62 -3.60 16.06
CA LEU A 122 2.78 -2.34 15.32
C LEU A 122 4.21 -2.22 14.82
N CYS A 123 4.40 -1.76 13.58
CA CYS A 123 5.72 -1.70 12.96
C CYS A 123 5.91 -0.52 12.03
N GLY A 124 4.85 0.11 11.59
CA GLY A 124 4.93 1.17 10.59
C GLY A 124 5.61 2.42 11.11
N ILE A 125 6.33 3.09 10.23
CA ILE A 125 6.81 4.47 10.42
C ILE A 125 6.27 5.31 9.28
N GLU A 126 5.75 6.47 9.60
CA GLU A 126 5.22 7.43 8.65
C GLU A 126 6.05 8.72 8.69
N GLY A 127 6.25 9.30 7.52
CA GLY A 127 6.76 10.64 7.39
C GLY A 127 5.82 11.41 6.47
N ILE A 128 5.06 12.35 7.03
CA ILE A 128 4.13 13.19 6.26
C ILE A 128 4.53 14.63 6.45
N LYS A 129 4.80 15.30 5.33
CA LYS A 129 5.10 16.73 5.31
C LYS A 129 3.99 17.50 4.63
N LYS A 130 3.41 18.48 5.33
CA LYS A 130 2.41 19.36 4.76
C LYS A 130 3.06 20.50 4.00
N ILE A 131 2.74 20.64 2.72
CA ILE A 131 3.14 21.74 1.85
C ILE A 131 1.91 22.60 1.60
N SER A 132 1.87 23.79 2.20
CA SER A 132 0.77 24.72 1.99
C SER A 132 0.89 25.43 0.64
N TYR A 133 -0.22 25.54 -0.07
CA TYR A 133 -0.29 26.30 -1.31
C TYR A 133 0.05 27.78 -1.07
N LYS A 134 0.96 28.30 -1.87
CA LYS A 134 1.31 29.74 -1.91
C LYS A 134 1.46 30.14 -3.37
N GLU A 135 0.74 31.17 -3.79
CA GLU A 135 0.70 31.62 -5.19
C GLU A 135 2.08 32.06 -5.72
N ASN A 136 2.95 32.58 -4.84
CA ASN A 136 4.28 33.11 -5.18
C ASN A 136 5.43 32.21 -4.72
N LEU A 137 5.24 30.89 -4.72
CA LEU A 137 6.33 29.94 -4.48
C LEU A 137 7.35 30.06 -5.63
N ASN A 138 8.54 30.61 -5.29
CA ASN A 138 9.63 30.71 -6.25
C ASN A 138 10.34 29.36 -6.35
N ILE A 139 10.13 28.65 -7.48
CA ILE A 139 10.81 27.40 -7.81
C ILE A 139 11.43 27.61 -9.19
N GLU A 140 12.69 27.27 -9.34
CA GLU A 140 13.43 27.40 -10.59
C GLU A 140 12.63 26.86 -11.79
N GLU A 141 12.66 27.58 -12.91
CA GLU A 141 11.85 27.27 -14.10
C GLU A 141 12.27 25.95 -14.75
N GLU A 142 13.52 25.53 -14.55
CA GLU A 142 14.07 24.29 -15.07
C GLU A 142 13.40 23.03 -14.47
N PHE A 143 12.77 23.16 -13.29
CA PHE A 143 11.96 22.08 -12.73
C PHE A 143 10.58 22.03 -13.40
N ARG A 144 10.26 20.90 -14.02
CA ARG A 144 8.98 20.67 -14.70
C ARG A 144 8.30 19.41 -14.18
N ILE A 145 6.98 19.46 -14.04
CA ILE A 145 6.20 18.27 -13.71
C ILE A 145 5.38 17.82 -14.91
N GLN A 146 5.32 16.50 -15.08
CA GLN A 146 4.52 15.83 -16.11
C GLN A 146 3.66 14.75 -15.48
N THR A 147 2.37 14.72 -15.81
CA THR A 147 1.49 13.60 -15.47
C THR A 147 1.66 12.52 -16.52
N THR A 148 1.81 11.28 -16.08
CA THR A 148 1.99 10.09 -16.92
C THR A 148 1.02 8.99 -16.48
N CYS A 149 0.92 7.93 -17.27
CA CYS A 149 0.20 6.69 -16.92
C CYS A 149 1.16 5.53 -16.61
N GLU A 150 2.46 5.76 -16.69
CA GLU A 150 3.49 4.71 -16.55
C GLU A 150 4.51 5.05 -15.47
N PHE A 151 5.03 4.01 -14.83
CA PHE A 151 6.15 4.10 -13.91
C PHE A 151 7.47 3.90 -14.65
N ASP A 152 8.47 4.69 -14.27
CA ASP A 152 9.87 4.44 -14.66
C ASP A 152 10.49 3.43 -13.68
N PHE A 153 10.44 2.15 -14.06
CA PHE A 153 10.91 1.07 -13.18
C PHE A 153 12.42 1.12 -12.92
N ASP A 154 13.21 1.57 -13.88
CA ASP A 154 14.67 1.68 -13.72
C ASP A 154 14.98 2.77 -12.69
N PHE A 155 14.33 3.90 -12.79
CA PHE A 155 14.45 4.98 -11.81
C PHE A 155 13.96 4.53 -10.42
N ILE A 156 12.77 3.91 -10.32
CA ILE A 156 12.23 3.42 -9.05
C ILE A 156 13.19 2.40 -8.42
N ASN A 157 13.74 1.48 -9.20
CA ASN A 157 14.69 0.50 -8.70
C ASN A 157 15.97 1.16 -8.14
N GLN A 158 16.51 2.18 -8.81
CA GLN A 158 17.65 2.94 -8.29
C GLN A 158 17.33 3.60 -6.94
N VAL A 159 16.15 4.19 -6.80
CA VAL A 159 15.70 4.78 -5.53
C VAL A 159 15.57 3.72 -4.45
N GLN A 160 14.92 2.61 -4.74
CA GLN A 160 14.68 1.53 -3.78
C GLN A 160 15.97 0.86 -3.30
N GLN A 161 16.99 0.76 -4.16
CA GLN A 161 18.31 0.23 -3.76
C GLN A 161 18.96 1.06 -2.64
N LYS A 162 18.69 2.37 -2.59
CA LYS A 162 19.22 3.26 -1.56
C LYS A 162 18.33 3.36 -0.32
N ARG A 163 17.09 2.88 -0.38
CA ARG A 163 16.18 2.83 0.77
C ARG A 163 16.45 1.59 1.61
N ASN A 164 16.13 1.66 2.89
CA ASN A 164 16.21 0.54 3.83
C ASN A 164 14.96 0.48 4.70
N ASN A 165 14.68 -0.67 5.32
CA ASN A 165 13.49 -0.90 6.15
C ASN A 165 12.19 -0.51 5.43
N CYS A 166 12.05 -0.91 4.16
CA CYS A 166 10.90 -0.56 3.34
C CYS A 166 10.43 -1.72 2.46
N ILE A 167 9.17 -1.63 2.06
CA ILE A 167 8.62 -2.52 1.03
C ILE A 167 9.22 -2.15 -0.32
N ILE A 168 9.63 -3.17 -1.06
CA ILE A 168 10.14 -3.03 -2.43
C ILE A 168 9.01 -3.28 -3.41
N HIS A 169 8.71 -2.28 -4.21
CA HIS A 169 7.77 -2.40 -5.31
C HIS A 169 8.40 -3.07 -6.53
N ASN A 170 7.61 -3.85 -7.22
CA ASN A 170 7.88 -4.36 -8.56
C ASN A 170 6.75 -3.94 -9.50
N GLU A 171 6.82 -4.31 -10.77
CA GLU A 171 5.78 -3.98 -11.74
C GLU A 171 4.38 -4.44 -11.32
N GLU A 172 4.26 -5.63 -10.72
CA GLU A 172 2.96 -6.15 -10.29
C GLU A 172 2.37 -5.32 -9.15
N THR A 173 3.19 -4.92 -8.17
CA THR A 173 2.74 -4.11 -7.04
C THR A 173 2.38 -2.68 -7.46
N LEU A 174 3.13 -2.10 -8.40
CA LEU A 174 2.83 -0.76 -8.91
C LEU A 174 1.62 -0.73 -9.86
N LYS A 175 1.26 -1.86 -10.49
CA LYS A 175 0.02 -1.97 -11.29
C LYS A 175 -1.23 -1.65 -10.48
N LEU A 176 -1.22 -1.86 -9.17
CA LEU A 176 -2.35 -1.51 -8.33
C LEU A 176 -2.68 -0.01 -8.39
N TYR A 177 -1.66 0.84 -8.39
CA TYR A 177 -1.87 2.29 -8.52
C TYR A 177 -2.45 2.70 -9.89
N THR A 178 -2.30 1.86 -10.93
CA THR A 178 -2.84 2.15 -12.27
C THR A 178 -4.29 1.74 -12.46
N ILE A 179 -4.86 0.94 -11.56
CA ILE A 179 -6.27 0.54 -11.62
C ILE A 179 -7.21 1.52 -10.89
N THR A 180 -6.64 2.50 -10.21
CA THR A 180 -7.32 3.59 -9.53
C THR A 180 -7.26 4.87 -10.37
N ASP A 181 -7.95 5.92 -9.92
CA ASP A 181 -7.89 7.26 -10.53
C ASP A 181 -6.66 8.08 -10.08
N TYR A 182 -5.66 7.41 -9.51
CA TYR A 182 -4.44 8.04 -9.04
C TYR A 182 -3.65 8.66 -10.19
N LYS A 183 -2.96 9.76 -9.88
CA LYS A 183 -2.08 10.44 -10.82
C LYS A 183 -0.65 10.02 -10.58
N ILE A 184 0.03 9.54 -11.62
CA ILE A 184 1.47 9.36 -11.59
C ILE A 184 2.07 10.67 -12.10
N ILE A 185 2.95 11.30 -11.30
CA ILE A 185 3.52 12.60 -11.61
C ILE A 185 5.05 12.51 -11.53
N ASN A 186 5.70 12.89 -12.61
CA ASN A 186 7.15 12.97 -12.73
C ASN A 186 7.64 14.39 -12.48
N LEU A 187 8.77 14.54 -11.80
CA LEU A 187 9.55 15.78 -11.73
C LEU A 187 10.81 15.63 -12.57
N TYR A 188 11.01 16.56 -13.47
CA TYR A 188 12.22 16.67 -14.28
C TYR A 188 12.96 17.97 -13.95
N HIS A 189 14.28 17.90 -13.94
CA HIS A 189 15.17 19.05 -14.06
C HIS A 189 15.86 18.97 -15.40
N ASN A 190 15.62 19.93 -16.28
CA ASN A 190 15.92 19.83 -17.70
C ASN A 190 15.26 18.56 -18.30
N SER A 191 16.05 17.56 -18.72
CA SER A 191 15.56 16.28 -19.27
C SER A 191 15.76 15.10 -18.33
N THR A 192 16.28 15.32 -17.12
CA THR A 192 16.57 14.27 -16.13
C THR A 192 15.40 14.05 -15.19
N LEU A 193 14.92 12.81 -15.08
CA LEU A 193 13.91 12.43 -14.08
C LEU A 193 14.55 12.43 -12.69
N LEU A 194 14.00 13.22 -11.77
CA LEU A 194 14.50 13.38 -10.40
C LEU A 194 13.57 12.78 -9.35
N ALA A 195 12.27 12.78 -9.62
CA ALA A 195 11.29 12.16 -8.73
C ALA A 195 10.07 11.69 -9.52
N GLN A 196 9.42 10.64 -9.00
CA GLN A 196 8.13 10.16 -9.48
C GLN A 196 7.24 9.88 -8.28
N CYS A 197 5.98 10.30 -8.32
CA CYS A 197 5.05 10.06 -7.23
C CYS A 197 3.70 9.53 -7.70
N VAL A 198 2.96 8.95 -6.75
CA VAL A 198 1.55 8.61 -6.87
C VAL A 198 0.74 9.57 -6.02
N ALA A 199 -0.28 10.21 -6.60
CA ALA A 199 -1.06 11.23 -5.92
C ALA A 199 -2.57 11.04 -6.14
N ILE A 200 -3.34 11.31 -5.08
CA ILE A 200 -4.78 11.52 -5.13
C ILE A 200 -5.02 13.03 -5.15
N VAL A 201 -5.87 13.49 -6.05
CA VAL A 201 -6.25 14.90 -6.15
C VAL A 201 -7.68 15.05 -5.66
N ASP A 202 -7.86 15.34 -4.38
CA ASP A 202 -9.16 15.58 -3.77
C ASP A 202 -9.62 17.03 -3.90
N TRP A 203 -10.83 17.35 -3.39
CA TRP A 203 -11.42 18.68 -3.46
C TRP A 203 -10.58 19.75 -2.77
N ASP A 204 -10.05 19.49 -1.60
CA ASP A 204 -9.35 20.47 -0.76
C ASP A 204 -7.83 20.25 -0.71
N THR A 205 -7.37 19.01 -0.83
CA THR A 205 -5.98 18.62 -0.66
C THR A 205 -5.50 17.69 -1.76
N ILE A 206 -4.19 17.48 -1.80
CA ILE A 206 -3.56 16.45 -2.62
C ILE A 206 -2.78 15.55 -1.66
N GLU A 207 -3.07 14.25 -1.75
CA GLU A 207 -2.34 13.23 -1.01
C GLU A 207 -1.30 12.59 -1.93
N ILE A 208 -0.02 12.80 -1.66
CA ILE A 208 1.06 12.03 -2.29
C ILE A 208 1.28 10.78 -1.45
N LEU A 209 0.81 9.66 -1.96
CA LEU A 209 0.78 8.37 -1.25
C LEU A 209 2.15 7.71 -1.17
N ASP A 210 2.96 7.87 -2.21
CA ASP A 210 4.35 7.45 -2.27
C ASP A 210 5.13 8.37 -3.22
N CYS A 211 6.36 8.68 -2.85
CA CYS A 211 7.24 9.51 -3.65
C CYS A 211 8.61 8.83 -3.78
N PHE A 212 8.95 8.44 -4.98
CA PHE A 212 10.25 7.90 -5.34
C PHE A 212 11.19 9.05 -5.67
N SER A 213 12.13 9.32 -4.80
CA SER A 213 13.19 10.31 -4.97
C SER A 213 14.43 9.86 -4.20
N LEU A 214 15.60 10.28 -4.64
CA LEU A 214 16.85 10.01 -3.95
C LEU A 214 17.10 10.95 -2.76
N GLU A 215 16.48 12.14 -2.80
CA GLU A 215 16.68 13.22 -1.83
C GLU A 215 15.32 13.78 -1.39
N GLU A 216 15.22 14.14 -0.09
CA GLU A 216 14.03 14.73 0.50
C GLU A 216 13.70 16.09 -0.16
N GLU A 217 14.71 16.92 -0.41
CA GLU A 217 14.53 18.21 -1.06
C GLU A 217 13.87 18.08 -2.44
N THR A 218 14.28 17.10 -3.23
CA THR A 218 13.69 16.83 -4.55
C THR A 218 12.23 16.40 -4.44
N ALA A 219 11.89 15.58 -3.43
CA ALA A 219 10.50 15.20 -3.16
C ALA A 219 9.66 16.43 -2.77
N GLU A 220 10.22 17.36 -2.00
CA GLU A 220 9.55 18.61 -1.66
C GLU A 220 9.36 19.53 -2.87
N ILE A 221 10.33 19.64 -3.77
CA ILE A 221 10.21 20.41 -5.00
C ILE A 221 9.05 19.84 -5.85
N LEU A 222 8.97 18.51 -5.98
CA LEU A 222 7.84 17.87 -6.64
C LEU A 222 6.53 18.25 -5.99
N ALA A 223 6.39 18.12 -4.68
CA ALA A 223 5.17 18.45 -3.95
C ALA A 223 4.78 19.93 -4.09
N LYS A 224 5.74 20.84 -4.04
CA LYS A 224 5.53 22.27 -4.28
C LYS A 224 5.04 22.55 -5.71
N LYS A 225 5.65 21.93 -6.74
CA LYS A 225 5.19 22.05 -8.15
C LYS A 225 3.78 21.47 -8.33
N VAL A 226 3.46 20.36 -7.66
CA VAL A 226 2.11 19.78 -7.64
C VAL A 226 1.12 20.73 -6.98
N SER A 227 1.46 21.31 -5.82
CA SER A 227 0.64 22.32 -5.12
C SER A 227 0.34 23.53 -6.02
N LEU A 228 1.32 24.06 -6.73
CA LEU A 228 1.14 25.16 -7.67
C LEU A 228 0.24 24.81 -8.85
N LYS A 229 0.42 23.62 -9.45
CA LYS A 229 -0.37 23.16 -10.59
C LYS A 229 -1.87 23.04 -10.25
N TYR A 230 -2.19 22.49 -9.09
CA TYR A 230 -3.55 22.22 -8.68
C TYR A 230 -4.15 23.30 -7.76
N LYS A 231 -3.34 24.26 -7.30
CA LYS A 231 -3.71 25.34 -6.36
C LYS A 231 -4.29 24.82 -5.04
N LYS A 232 -3.63 23.79 -4.48
CA LYS A 232 -4.07 23.08 -3.26
C LYS A 232 -2.90 22.77 -2.34
N ASP A 233 -3.20 22.60 -1.06
CA ASP A 233 -2.26 22.04 -0.10
C ASP A 233 -1.91 20.59 -0.48
N VAL A 234 -0.69 20.16 -0.19
CA VAL A 234 -0.20 18.81 -0.46
C VAL A 234 0.27 18.17 0.84
N ASN A 235 -0.22 16.98 1.13
CA ASN A 235 0.34 16.08 2.12
C ASN A 235 1.31 15.14 1.40
N LEU A 236 2.59 15.33 1.63
CA LEU A 236 3.65 14.54 1.01
C LEU A 236 4.03 13.39 1.94
N LYS A 237 3.73 12.16 1.54
CA LYS A 237 4.30 10.95 2.16
C LYS A 237 5.58 10.57 1.42
N TYR A 238 6.68 10.54 2.15
CA TYR A 238 8.02 10.26 1.60
C TYR A 238 8.86 9.46 2.60
N PHE A 239 9.76 8.64 2.10
CA PHE A 239 10.72 7.92 2.91
C PHE A 239 12.13 7.95 2.26
N PRO A 240 13.19 8.15 3.02
CA PRO A 240 13.23 8.42 4.47
C PRO A 240 13.09 9.91 4.80
N PHE A 241 12.09 10.25 5.63
CA PHE A 241 12.05 11.59 6.23
C PHE A 241 13.00 11.72 7.42
N THR A 242 13.43 12.96 7.67
CA THR A 242 14.15 13.32 8.89
C THR A 242 13.25 13.19 10.11
N GLU A 243 11.98 13.61 10.00
CA GLU A 243 10.97 13.47 11.04
C GLU A 243 10.06 12.29 10.74
N LYS A 244 9.94 11.38 11.71
CA LYS A 244 9.17 10.14 11.60
C LYS A 244 8.23 10.01 12.78
N THR A 245 7.03 9.51 12.52
CA THR A 245 6.06 9.14 13.55
C THR A 245 5.74 7.65 13.43
N PRO A 246 5.60 6.93 14.58
CA PRO A 246 5.12 5.56 14.53
C PRO A 246 3.69 5.50 13.98
N SER A 247 3.42 4.55 13.10
CA SER A 247 2.05 4.27 12.64
C SER A 247 1.25 3.58 13.74
N THR A 248 -0.02 3.92 13.85
CA THR A 248 -0.94 3.34 14.82
C THR A 248 -1.74 2.15 14.28
N ILE A 249 -1.64 1.86 12.98
CA ILE A 249 -2.44 0.84 12.29
C ILE A 249 -1.64 -0.14 11.44
N GLU A 250 -0.39 0.20 11.08
CA GLU A 250 0.47 -0.68 10.30
C GLU A 250 1.09 -1.77 11.20
N MET A 251 0.94 -3.01 10.80
CA MET A 251 1.29 -4.15 11.64
C MET A 251 2.08 -5.22 10.90
N ILE A 252 2.99 -5.88 11.64
CA ILE A 252 3.77 -7.02 11.14
C ILE A 252 3.64 -8.22 12.07
N LYS A 253 3.65 -9.42 11.48
CA LYS A 253 3.86 -10.67 12.18
C LYS A 253 5.05 -11.40 11.56
N PRO A 254 6.21 -11.43 12.21
CA PRO A 254 7.31 -12.28 11.78
C PRO A 254 6.90 -13.76 11.77
N LEU A 255 7.25 -14.47 10.72
CA LEU A 255 7.09 -15.91 10.60
C LEU A 255 8.36 -16.64 10.99
N GLU A 256 9.48 -15.91 11.11
CA GLU A 256 10.79 -16.35 11.62
C GLU A 256 11.30 -15.33 12.64
N GLN A 257 12.28 -15.72 13.47
CA GLN A 257 12.87 -14.82 14.48
C GLN A 257 13.80 -13.78 13.85
N GLY A 258 13.85 -12.58 14.42
CA GLY A 258 14.90 -11.57 14.15
C GLY A 258 14.50 -10.41 13.21
N LEU A 259 13.21 -10.19 12.95
CA LEU A 259 12.76 -8.99 12.21
C LEU A 259 12.48 -7.83 13.17
N GLY A 260 13.06 -6.66 12.88
CA GLY A 260 12.79 -5.41 13.60
C GLY A 260 11.37 -4.87 13.34
N ASN A 261 10.94 -3.90 14.15
CA ASN A 261 9.58 -3.36 14.13
C ASN A 261 9.44 -2.02 13.40
N GLU A 262 10.52 -1.43 12.88
CA GLU A 262 10.46 -0.16 12.16
C GLU A 262 10.53 -0.39 10.65
N ILE A 263 9.40 -0.36 9.99
CA ILE A 263 9.26 -0.62 8.57
C ILE A 263 8.42 0.47 7.93
N TYR A 264 8.91 1.04 6.84
CA TYR A 264 8.10 1.92 5.99
C TYR A 264 7.23 1.08 5.06
N MET A 265 5.92 1.20 5.23
CA MET A 265 4.93 0.54 4.39
C MET A 265 4.33 1.56 3.41
N SER A 266 4.80 1.54 2.17
CA SER A 266 4.23 2.33 1.07
C SER A 266 3.08 1.62 0.36
N LEU A 267 2.41 0.71 1.04
CA LEU A 267 1.30 -0.07 0.48
C LEU A 267 -0.03 0.58 0.85
N ASN A 268 -0.50 1.51 0.04
CA ASN A 268 -1.87 2.01 0.15
C ASN A 268 -2.82 1.10 -0.63
N LEU A 269 -3.02 -0.11 -0.12
CA LEU A 269 -3.94 -1.09 -0.71
C LEU A 269 -5.39 -0.96 -0.19
N ASP A 270 -5.60 -0.15 0.84
CA ASP A 270 -6.86 -0.01 1.56
C ASP A 270 -7.37 1.45 1.58
N THR A 271 -7.41 2.10 0.43
CA THR A 271 -8.09 3.41 0.30
C THR A 271 -9.45 3.27 -0.34
#